data_e86d52d6ed04eac68cdb8d820b393bd9
#
_entry.id   e86d52d6ed04eac68cdb8d820b393bd9
#
_cell.length_a   1.000
_cell.length_b   1.000
_cell.length_c   1.000
_cell.angle_alpha   90.00
_cell.angle_beta   90.00
_cell.angle_gamma   90.00
#
_symmetry.space_group_name_H-M   'P 1'
#
loop_
_entity.id
_entity.type
_entity.pdbx_description
1 polymer ?
#
loop_
_entity_poly.entity_id
_entity_poly.type
_entity_poly.pdbx_seq_one_letter_code
_entity_poly.pdbx_strand_id
1 'polypeptide(L)'
;MKNDSKQAKGRYLQNLVKDRIVRLYPVLTKKDVRTSMRSENGADVKLLTQTARKLFPYSIETKNRQEFRQIYNYFAQAKGHTNQTPLLVIKMNRERPLVIIDMEHFFELQEEGID
;
A
#
# COMPACT_ATOMS: atom_id res chain seq x y z
N MET A 1 22.37 11.42 8.42
CA MET A 1 21.31 11.77 9.22
C MET A 1 20.10 10.86 9.22
N LYS A 2 19.81 10.32 10.38
CA LYS A 2 18.76 9.33 10.55
C LYS A 2 17.37 9.85 10.14
N ASN A 3 17.05 11.12 10.44
CA ASN A 3 15.75 11.68 10.11
C ASN A 3 15.54 11.82 8.61
N ASP A 4 16.57 12.25 7.88
CA ASP A 4 16.49 12.39 6.43
C ASP A 4 16.30 11.04 5.76
N SER A 5 16.99 9.99 6.25
CA SER A 5 16.83 8.64 5.71
C SER A 5 15.41 8.10 5.94
N LYS A 6 14.86 8.34 7.12
CA LYS A 6 13.49 7.90 7.44
C LYS A 6 12.47 8.63 6.56
N GLN A 7 12.65 9.95 6.38
CA GLN A 7 11.77 10.73 5.53
C GLN A 7 11.88 10.30 4.07
N ALA A 8 13.10 10.02 3.60
CA ALA A 8 13.30 9.56 2.23
C ALA A 8 12.62 8.21 1.99
N LYS A 9 12.72 7.28 2.95
CA LYS A 9 12.05 5.98 2.85
C LYS A 9 10.53 6.13 2.82
N GLY A 10 10.01 7.04 3.66
CA GLY A 10 8.57 7.30 3.68
C GLY A 10 8.08 7.87 2.36
N ARG A 11 8.78 8.86 1.83
CA ARG A 11 8.43 9.46 0.54
C ARG A 11 8.51 8.45 -0.59
N TYR A 12 9.56 7.61 -0.57
CA TYR A 12 9.73 6.58 -1.59
C TYR A 12 8.50 5.67 -1.65
N LEU A 13 8.06 5.17 -0.51
CA LEU A 13 6.93 4.24 -0.47
C LEU A 13 5.63 4.93 -0.87
N GLN A 14 5.40 6.15 -0.39
CA GLN A 14 4.22 6.93 -0.78
C GLN A 14 4.18 7.16 -2.29
N ASN A 15 5.31 7.55 -2.87
CA ASN A 15 5.40 7.79 -4.30
C ASN A 15 5.20 6.50 -5.10
N LEU A 16 5.74 5.39 -4.62
CA LEU A 16 5.56 4.11 -5.27
C LEU A 16 4.07 3.74 -5.35
N VAL A 17 3.34 3.89 -4.26
CA VAL A 17 1.91 3.59 -4.23
C VAL A 17 1.14 4.55 -5.14
N LYS A 18 1.42 5.84 -5.04
CA LYS A 18 0.78 6.84 -5.90
C LYS A 18 0.99 6.53 -7.38
N ASP A 19 2.23 6.23 -7.75
CA ASP A 19 2.57 5.96 -9.15
C ASP A 19 1.84 4.71 -9.67
N ARG A 20 1.70 3.69 -8.83
CA ARG A 20 0.96 2.48 -9.22
C ARG A 20 -0.52 2.76 -9.40
N ILE A 21 -1.13 3.61 -8.57
CA ILE A 21 -2.54 4.01 -8.72
C ILE A 21 -2.74 4.74 -10.03
N VAL A 22 -1.88 5.70 -10.35
CA VAL A 22 -1.99 6.47 -11.58
C VAL A 22 -1.75 5.60 -12.81
N ARG A 23 -0.83 4.64 -12.71
CA ARG A 23 -0.59 3.70 -13.80
C ARG A 23 -1.81 2.81 -14.03
N LEU A 24 -2.45 2.38 -12.96
CA LEU A 24 -3.66 1.54 -13.03
C LEU A 24 -4.81 2.31 -13.65
N TYR A 25 -4.96 3.58 -13.34
CA TYR A 25 -6.02 4.45 -13.81
C TYR A 25 -5.43 5.70 -14.46
N PRO A 26 -5.01 5.61 -15.75
CA PRO A 26 -4.32 6.74 -16.39
C PRO A 26 -5.14 8.02 -16.54
N VAL A 27 -6.46 7.94 -16.33
CA VAL A 27 -7.32 9.12 -16.32
C VAL A 27 -7.00 10.03 -15.11
N LEU A 28 -6.40 9.48 -14.07
CA LEU A 28 -6.07 10.25 -12.87
C LEU A 28 -4.80 11.08 -13.06
N THR A 29 -4.84 12.32 -12.57
CA THR A 29 -3.75 13.29 -12.71
C THR A 29 -3.29 13.74 -11.31
N LYS A 30 -2.35 14.67 -11.29
CA LYS A 30 -1.89 15.31 -10.04
C LYS A 30 -3.01 16.00 -9.27
N LYS A 31 -4.09 16.37 -9.95
CA LYS A 31 -5.25 16.95 -9.30
C LYS A 31 -6.08 15.93 -8.56
N ASP A 32 -5.93 14.67 -8.91
CA ASP A 32 -6.74 13.58 -8.35
C ASP A 32 -6.03 12.83 -7.24
N VAL A 33 -4.70 12.62 -7.37
CA VAL A 33 -3.92 11.81 -6.45
C VAL A 33 -2.60 12.49 -6.17
N ARG A 34 -2.27 12.60 -4.89
CA ARG A 34 -0.94 13.07 -4.48
C ARG A 34 -0.53 12.45 -3.15
N THR A 35 0.76 12.51 -2.88
CA THR A 35 1.26 12.09 -1.58
C THR A 35 1.02 13.20 -0.54
N SER A 36 0.98 12.81 0.74
CA SER A 36 0.85 13.79 1.82
C SER A 36 2.11 14.60 1.94
N MET A 37 1.95 15.84 2.42
CA MET A 37 3.06 16.72 2.75
C MET A 37 3.52 16.43 4.18
N ARG A 38 4.74 16.86 4.48
CA ARG A 38 5.29 16.75 5.82
C ARG A 38 4.33 17.37 6.84
N SER A 39 4.04 16.63 7.91
CA SER A 39 3.14 17.04 8.98
C SER A 39 1.69 17.24 8.55
N GLU A 40 1.33 16.81 7.38
CA GLU A 40 -0.06 16.86 6.93
C GLU A 40 -0.84 15.67 7.53
N ASN A 41 -2.06 15.96 8.00
CA ASN A 41 -2.94 14.93 8.56
C ASN A 41 -3.66 14.16 7.46
N GLY A 42 -4.17 12.97 7.83
CA GLY A 42 -4.96 12.14 6.93
C GLY A 42 -4.14 11.06 6.25
N ALA A 43 -4.67 10.54 5.16
CA ALA A 43 -4.04 9.43 4.42
C ALA A 43 -2.69 9.85 3.86
N ASP A 44 -1.76 8.90 3.79
CA ASP A 44 -0.41 9.15 3.26
C ASP A 44 -0.41 9.36 1.75
N VAL A 45 -1.33 8.72 1.05
CA VAL A 45 -1.59 8.98 -0.36
C VAL A 45 -3.01 9.48 -0.45
N LYS A 46 -3.19 10.70 -0.95
CA LYS A 46 -4.48 11.39 -0.90
C LYS A 46 -5.22 11.27 -2.23
N LEU A 47 -6.45 10.83 -2.14
CA LEU A 47 -7.37 10.75 -3.27
C LEU A 47 -8.26 11.99 -3.20
N LEU A 48 -7.94 12.99 -3.99
CA LEU A 48 -8.46 14.35 -3.82
C LEU A 48 -9.83 14.56 -4.47
N THR A 49 -10.18 13.75 -5.46
CA THR A 49 -11.42 13.91 -6.20
C THR A 49 -12.35 12.73 -5.99
N GLN A 50 -13.63 12.96 -6.27
CA GLN A 50 -14.61 11.89 -6.20
C GLN A 50 -14.30 10.78 -7.22
N THR A 51 -13.81 11.16 -8.40
CA THR A 51 -13.40 10.19 -9.40
C THR A 51 -12.33 9.25 -8.87
N ALA A 52 -11.28 9.82 -8.27
CA ALA A 52 -10.19 9.02 -7.70
C ALA A 52 -10.70 8.09 -6.59
N ARG A 53 -11.55 8.61 -5.70
CA ARG A 53 -12.08 7.82 -4.60
C ARG A 53 -13.00 6.71 -5.06
N LYS A 54 -13.69 6.89 -6.18
CA LYS A 54 -14.54 5.83 -6.74
C LYS A 54 -13.71 4.74 -7.40
N LEU A 55 -12.67 5.14 -8.14
CA LEU A 55 -11.82 4.18 -8.85
C LEU A 55 -10.94 3.39 -7.88
N PHE A 56 -10.44 4.02 -6.84
CA PHE A 56 -9.56 3.39 -5.85
C PHE A 56 -10.08 3.68 -4.45
N PRO A 57 -11.07 2.91 -3.97
CA PRO A 57 -11.80 3.25 -2.74
C PRO A 57 -11.09 2.79 -1.46
N TYR A 58 -9.85 3.24 -1.27
CA TYR A 58 -9.04 2.83 -0.12
C TYR A 58 -8.49 4.04 0.61
N SER A 59 -8.45 3.97 1.93
CA SER A 59 -7.75 4.92 2.77
C SER A 59 -6.35 4.37 2.99
N ILE A 60 -5.33 5.14 2.62
CA ILE A 60 -3.98 4.59 2.44
C ILE A 60 -3.04 5.09 3.52
N GLU A 61 -2.49 4.15 4.27
CA GLU A 61 -1.43 4.39 5.23
C GLU A 61 -0.20 3.62 4.77
N THR A 62 0.98 4.26 4.74
CA THR A 62 2.22 3.61 4.37
C THR A 62 3.19 3.62 5.54
N LYS A 63 3.92 2.53 5.72
CA LYS A 63 4.97 2.42 6.73
C LYS A 63 6.17 1.73 6.11
N ASN A 64 7.29 2.42 6.09
CA ASN A 64 8.53 1.88 5.56
C ASN A 64 9.56 1.87 6.69
N ARG A 65 9.72 0.73 7.36
CA ARG A 65 10.56 0.59 8.55
C ARG A 65 11.50 -0.59 8.42
N GLN A 66 12.56 -0.57 9.20
CA GLN A 66 13.48 -1.71 9.32
C GLN A 66 12.89 -2.87 10.11
N GLU A 67 11.83 -2.65 10.86
CA GLU A 67 11.35 -3.58 11.89
C GLU A 67 10.00 -4.23 11.58
N PHE A 68 9.84 -4.73 10.36
CA PHE A 68 8.72 -5.62 10.03
C PHE A 68 9.21 -7.04 9.78
N ARG A 69 10.36 -7.39 10.36
CA ARG A 69 10.99 -8.69 10.09
C ARG A 69 10.07 -9.85 10.39
N GLN A 70 9.35 -9.80 11.50
CA GLN A 70 8.51 -10.92 11.91
C GLN A 70 7.37 -11.15 10.90
N ILE A 71 6.76 -10.08 10.42
CA ILE A 71 5.69 -10.18 9.42
C ILE A 71 6.25 -10.76 8.12
N TYR A 72 7.40 -10.30 7.67
CA TYR A 72 8.03 -10.83 6.47
C TYR A 72 8.45 -12.29 6.65
N ASN A 73 8.90 -12.68 7.85
CA ASN A 73 9.24 -14.08 8.12
C ASN A 73 8.00 -14.96 8.02
N TYR A 74 6.88 -14.53 8.58
CA TYR A 74 5.62 -15.26 8.47
C TYR A 74 5.18 -15.36 7.02
N PHE A 75 5.29 -14.26 6.27
CA PHE A 75 4.91 -14.25 4.86
C PHE A 75 5.79 -15.21 4.05
N ALA A 76 7.09 -15.25 4.36
CA ALA A 76 8.01 -16.18 3.72
C ALA A 76 7.61 -17.64 3.98
N GLN A 77 7.08 -17.94 5.17
CA GLN A 77 6.57 -19.28 5.47
C GLN A 77 5.43 -19.64 4.53
N ALA A 78 4.50 -18.70 4.26
CA ALA A 78 3.42 -18.96 3.31
C ALA A 78 3.96 -19.26 1.92
N LYS A 79 5.01 -18.56 1.50
CA LYS A 79 5.67 -18.82 0.21
C LYS A 79 6.24 -20.23 0.12
N GLY A 80 6.71 -20.76 1.24
CA GLY A 80 7.38 -22.06 1.28
C GLY A 80 6.46 -23.25 1.19
N HIS A 81 5.16 -23.08 1.33
CA HIS A 81 4.21 -24.19 1.40
C HIS A 81 3.88 -24.77 0.02
N THR A 82 3.66 -23.93 -0.97
CA THR A 82 3.25 -24.36 -2.31
C THR A 82 3.73 -23.34 -3.34
N ASN A 83 3.42 -23.59 -4.62
CA ASN A 83 3.68 -22.63 -5.70
C ASN A 83 2.52 -21.63 -5.88
N GLN A 84 1.55 -21.67 -5.00
CA GLN A 84 0.42 -20.74 -5.08
C GLN A 84 0.81 -19.40 -4.50
N THR A 85 -0.01 -18.38 -4.80
CA THR A 85 0.22 -17.01 -4.32
C THR A 85 0.14 -16.97 -2.79
N PRO A 86 1.16 -16.43 -2.12
CA PRO A 86 1.16 -16.39 -0.66
C PRO A 86 0.10 -15.44 -0.12
N LEU A 87 -0.51 -15.85 0.97
CA LEU A 87 -1.48 -15.04 1.70
C LEU A 87 -1.25 -15.29 3.18
N LEU A 88 -1.01 -14.22 3.93
CA LEU A 88 -0.81 -14.29 5.37
C LEU A 88 -2.01 -13.68 6.07
N VAL A 89 -2.59 -14.41 7.00
CA VAL A 89 -3.68 -13.90 7.84
C VAL A 89 -3.12 -13.73 9.25
N ILE A 90 -3.26 -12.54 9.81
CA ILE A 90 -2.84 -12.27 11.18
C ILE A 90 -4.01 -11.80 12.01
N LYS A 91 -3.92 -12.07 13.31
CA LYS A 91 -4.94 -11.60 14.24
C LYS A 91 -4.31 -11.41 15.62
N MET A 92 -4.62 -10.31 16.23
CA MET A 92 -4.29 -10.05 17.63
C MET A 92 -5.54 -10.23 18.48
N ASN A 93 -5.37 -10.54 19.77
CA ASN A 93 -6.52 -10.70 20.67
C ASN A 93 -7.39 -9.44 20.63
N ARG A 94 -8.70 -9.64 20.51
CA ARG A 94 -9.71 -8.59 20.51
C ARG A 94 -9.69 -7.70 19.28
N GLU A 95 -8.88 -8.04 18.28
CA GLU A 95 -8.81 -7.30 17.02
C GLU A 95 -9.37 -8.16 15.89
N ARG A 96 -9.76 -7.51 14.80
CA ARG A 96 -10.22 -8.21 13.62
C ARG A 96 -9.04 -8.81 12.87
N PRO A 97 -9.23 -9.96 12.22
CA PRO A 97 -8.16 -10.52 11.37
C PRO A 97 -7.84 -9.57 10.21
N LEU A 98 -6.55 -9.55 9.85
CA LEU A 98 -6.07 -8.78 8.71
C LEU A 98 -5.40 -9.75 7.72
N VAL A 99 -5.47 -9.42 6.44
CA VAL A 99 -4.83 -10.18 5.38
C VAL A 99 -3.65 -9.38 4.84
N ILE A 100 -2.52 -10.05 4.65
CA ILE A 100 -1.32 -9.47 4.06
C ILE A 100 -1.01 -10.24 2.78
N ILE A 101 -0.91 -9.51 1.68
CA ILE A 101 -0.54 -10.06 0.37
C ILE A 101 0.52 -9.17 -0.25
N ASP A 102 1.20 -9.69 -1.27
CA ASP A 102 2.15 -8.91 -2.03
C ASP A 102 1.45 -7.74 -2.72
N MET A 103 2.06 -6.57 -2.72
CA MET A 103 1.47 -5.37 -3.31
C MET A 103 1.22 -5.54 -4.82
N GLU A 104 2.14 -6.21 -5.54
CA GLU A 104 1.94 -6.45 -6.96
C GLU A 104 0.69 -7.30 -7.19
N HIS A 105 0.50 -8.33 -6.37
CA HIS A 105 -0.70 -9.17 -6.48
C HIS A 105 -1.96 -8.36 -6.21
N PHE A 106 -1.92 -7.46 -5.21
CA PHE A 106 -3.06 -6.58 -4.93
C PHE A 106 -3.42 -5.76 -6.16
N PHE A 107 -2.44 -5.14 -6.82
CA PHE A 107 -2.70 -4.34 -8.02
C PHE A 107 -3.16 -5.18 -9.20
N GLU A 108 -2.66 -6.41 -9.33
CA GLU A 108 -3.17 -7.34 -10.34
C GLU A 108 -4.66 -7.62 -10.15
N LEU A 109 -5.08 -7.83 -8.90
CA LEU A 109 -6.49 -8.05 -8.60
C LEU A 109 -7.33 -6.83 -8.94
N GLN A 110 -6.82 -5.62 -8.68
CA GLN A 110 -7.51 -4.40 -9.07
C GLN A 110 -7.63 -4.29 -10.58
N GLU A 111 -6.59 -4.64 -11.31
CA GLU A 111 -6.58 -4.61 -12.76
C GLU A 111 -7.59 -5.59 -13.34
N GLU A 112 -7.69 -6.79 -12.79
CA GLU A 112 -8.66 -7.79 -13.23
C GLU A 112 -10.10 -7.31 -13.06
N GLY A 113 -10.35 -6.43 -12.09
CA GLY A 113 -11.67 -5.85 -11.85
C GLY A 113 -12.04 -4.72 -12.82
N ILE A 114 -11.14 -4.32 -13.70
CA ILE A 114 -11.39 -3.25 -14.68
C ILE A 114 -11.94 -3.87 -15.96
N ASP A 115 -13.11 -3.43 -16.35
CA ASP A 115 -13.73 -3.85 -17.62
C ASP A 115 -13.35 -2.94 -18.77
#